data_59efc028a87f22d3fc07200accbe3f44
#
_entry.id   59efc028a87f22d3fc07200accbe3f44
#
_cell.length_a   1.000
_cell.length_b   1.000
_cell.length_c   1.000
_cell.angle_alpha   90.00
_cell.angle_beta   90.00
_cell.angle_gamma   90.00
#
_symmetry.space_group_name_H-M   'P 1'
#
loop_
_entity.id
_entity.type
_entity.pdbx_description
1 polymer ?
#
loop_
_entity_poly.entity_id
_entity_poly.type
_entity_poly.pdbx_seq_one_letter_code
_entity_poly.pdbx_strand_id
1 'polypeptide(L)'
;LSASSNADITNEKAERLDGKNLYLAAGEYELVKNDAGIKMDYTSYNSSVDIYIEGGYDPESTGGDLSKRDTKRFITSLTRNTDSNAGKTTNSVFQLGNQMNLYFNGCVFDGKYDKETDGAVRAFYSNGINTSLYLTDCVIKNFNVEKAVTTRGGAIFINRGEVFMNNVEIYNNIAGDRGGALMVANGNCQLFMNACTLYENYVTGQWSTAIHTGGKAIMCMNNTTIWGAAGNDDRNIVVNGDGYFLFANTTIIGNEKNNYGVLRSPSYSAVLVNSLFSKGKGTRTIYLDKSSYLSKGYNVYQAADQGWGATEKDTDYSDVQMPEPELTDGVYQW
;
A
#
# COMPACT_ATOMS: atom_id res chain seq x y z
N LEU A 1 -5.03 -17.93 -18.13
CA LEU A 1 -6.11 -16.97 -18.34
C LEU A 1 -5.86 -16.24 -19.66
N SER A 2 -6.32 -16.79 -20.78
CA SER A 2 -6.35 -16.00 -22.00
C SER A 2 -7.42 -14.93 -21.81
N ALA A 3 -7.03 -13.68 -21.80
CA ALA A 3 -7.94 -12.55 -21.68
C ALA A 3 -8.81 -12.46 -22.94
N SER A 4 -9.96 -13.11 -22.91
CA SER A 4 -11.05 -12.75 -23.79
C SER A 4 -11.63 -11.42 -23.32
N SER A 5 -12.20 -10.64 -24.18
CA SER A 5 -12.70 -9.28 -24.00
C SER A 5 -13.73 -9.05 -22.87
N ASN A 6 -14.02 -10.04 -22.05
CA ASN A 6 -14.90 -10.01 -20.89
C ASN A 6 -14.26 -10.80 -19.73
N ALA A 7 -13.19 -10.26 -19.19
CA ALA A 7 -12.48 -10.86 -18.06
C ALA A 7 -13.17 -10.62 -16.70
N ASP A 8 -14.37 -10.06 -16.69
CA ASP A 8 -15.11 -9.89 -15.45
C ASP A 8 -15.43 -11.24 -14.82
N ILE A 9 -15.12 -11.39 -13.57
CA ILE A 9 -15.56 -12.53 -12.77
C ILE A 9 -17.00 -12.23 -12.33
N THR A 10 -17.94 -12.76 -13.09
CA THR A 10 -19.37 -12.72 -12.75
C THR A 10 -19.68 -13.67 -11.60
N ASN A 11 -20.87 -13.59 -11.02
CA ASN A 11 -21.30 -14.49 -9.95
C ASN A 11 -21.05 -15.96 -10.26
N GLU A 12 -21.41 -16.45 -11.44
CA GLU A 12 -21.22 -17.84 -11.85
C GLU A 12 -19.74 -18.24 -11.90
N LYS A 13 -18.88 -17.36 -12.42
CA LYS A 13 -17.43 -17.61 -12.45
C LYS A 13 -16.83 -17.53 -11.05
N ALA A 14 -17.30 -16.60 -10.22
CA ALA A 14 -16.86 -16.46 -8.85
C ALA A 14 -17.19 -17.71 -8.03
N GLU A 15 -18.40 -18.23 -8.11
CA GLU A 15 -18.82 -19.47 -7.46
C GLU A 15 -17.98 -20.68 -7.89
N ARG A 16 -17.60 -20.76 -9.15
CA ARG A 16 -16.71 -21.83 -9.65
C ARG A 16 -15.29 -21.72 -9.13
N LEU A 17 -14.85 -20.53 -8.76
CA LEU A 17 -13.52 -20.26 -8.25
C LEU A 17 -13.47 -20.24 -6.72
N ASP A 18 -14.63 -20.26 -6.06
CA ASP A 18 -14.70 -20.23 -4.59
C ASP A 18 -13.92 -21.38 -3.97
N GLY A 19 -13.03 -21.03 -3.05
CA GLY A 19 -12.12 -21.96 -2.38
C GLY A 19 -11.10 -22.63 -3.32
N LYS A 20 -10.90 -22.16 -4.55
CA LYS A 20 -9.94 -22.71 -5.51
C LYS A 20 -8.63 -21.95 -5.50
N ASN A 21 -7.54 -22.69 -5.61
CA ASN A 21 -6.21 -22.16 -5.82
C ASN A 21 -5.88 -22.10 -7.31
N LEU A 22 -5.46 -20.95 -7.79
CA LEU A 22 -4.88 -20.74 -9.10
C LEU A 22 -3.37 -20.66 -8.96
N TYR A 23 -2.67 -21.67 -9.47
CA TYR A 23 -1.22 -21.74 -9.42
C TYR A 23 -0.64 -21.18 -10.73
N LEU A 24 0.21 -20.19 -10.62
CA LEU A 24 0.83 -19.53 -11.76
C LEU A 24 2.33 -19.87 -11.83
N ALA A 25 2.75 -20.43 -12.94
CA ALA A 25 4.16 -20.62 -13.21
C ALA A 25 4.89 -19.28 -13.34
N ALA A 26 6.21 -19.32 -13.27
CA ALA A 26 7.01 -18.14 -13.59
C ALA A 26 6.74 -17.69 -15.03
N GLY A 27 6.67 -16.40 -15.22
CA GLY A 27 6.39 -15.78 -16.50
C GLY A 27 5.72 -14.43 -16.36
N GLU A 28 5.54 -13.78 -17.47
CA GLU A 28 4.83 -12.52 -17.55
C GLU A 28 3.41 -12.76 -18.06
N TYR A 29 2.44 -12.33 -17.26
CA TYR A 29 1.02 -12.41 -17.59
C TYR A 29 0.50 -11.00 -17.80
N GLU A 30 0.28 -10.66 -19.05
CA GLU A 30 -0.28 -9.39 -19.41
C GLU A 30 -1.79 -9.38 -19.13
N LEU A 31 -2.21 -8.52 -18.22
CA LEU A 31 -3.58 -8.44 -17.77
C LEU A 31 -4.30 -7.29 -18.48
N VAL A 32 -5.27 -7.68 -19.30
CA VAL A 32 -6.35 -6.87 -19.85
C VAL A 32 -6.00 -5.80 -20.89
N LYS A 33 -6.61 -5.98 -22.02
CA LYS A 33 -6.63 -5.07 -23.16
C LYS A 33 -7.72 -3.98 -23.09
N ASN A 34 -8.59 -3.98 -22.08
CA ASN A 34 -9.76 -3.12 -21.99
C ASN A 34 -9.68 -2.12 -20.85
N ASP A 35 -10.34 -0.99 -21.03
CA ASP A 35 -10.35 0.18 -20.13
C ASP A 35 -10.83 -0.06 -18.70
N ALA A 36 -11.36 -1.23 -18.39
CA ALA A 36 -12.06 -1.51 -17.13
C ALA A 36 -11.27 -2.34 -16.10
N GLY A 37 -10.10 -2.90 -16.45
CA GLY A 37 -9.43 -3.86 -15.58
C GLY A 37 -10.21 -5.18 -15.42
N ILE A 38 -9.68 -6.07 -14.57
CA ILE A 38 -10.40 -7.29 -14.18
C ILE A 38 -11.35 -6.92 -13.04
N LYS A 39 -12.64 -6.82 -13.37
CA LYS A 39 -13.66 -6.58 -12.36
C LYS A 39 -14.05 -7.89 -11.70
N MET A 40 -13.95 -7.92 -10.37
CA MET A 40 -14.39 -9.01 -9.52
C MET A 40 -15.54 -8.51 -8.66
N ASP A 41 -16.72 -9.02 -8.88
CA ASP A 41 -17.92 -8.60 -8.15
C ASP A 41 -18.82 -9.82 -7.91
N TYR A 42 -19.18 -10.03 -6.66
CA TYR A 42 -20.09 -11.08 -6.24
C TYR A 42 -21.23 -10.48 -5.42
N THR A 43 -22.44 -10.70 -5.84
CA THR A 43 -23.61 -10.02 -5.28
C THR A 43 -24.52 -10.92 -4.44
N SER A 44 -24.05 -12.09 -4.01
CA SER A 44 -24.81 -12.90 -3.05
C SER A 44 -24.82 -12.25 -1.67
N TYR A 45 -25.98 -12.13 -1.06
CA TYR A 45 -26.11 -11.45 0.24
C TYR A 45 -25.68 -12.31 1.44
N ASN A 46 -25.35 -13.57 1.25
CA ASN A 46 -25.19 -14.52 2.37
C ASN A 46 -23.79 -15.12 2.51
N SER A 47 -22.89 -14.92 1.55
CA SER A 47 -21.52 -15.48 1.61
C SER A 47 -20.57 -14.64 0.78
N SER A 48 -19.31 -14.59 1.20
CA SER A 48 -18.21 -14.10 0.37
C SER A 48 -17.57 -15.24 -0.42
N VAL A 49 -16.94 -14.91 -1.52
CA VAL A 49 -16.18 -15.84 -2.35
C VAL A 49 -14.69 -15.64 -2.12
N ASP A 50 -13.99 -16.73 -1.90
CA ASP A 50 -12.55 -16.76 -1.66
C ASP A 50 -11.80 -17.23 -2.90
N ILE A 51 -10.92 -16.41 -3.47
CA ILE A 51 -10.10 -16.73 -4.62
C ILE A 51 -8.63 -16.63 -4.26
N TYR A 52 -7.90 -17.71 -4.45
CA TYR A 52 -6.47 -17.81 -4.13
C TYR A 52 -5.64 -17.85 -5.40
N ILE A 53 -4.63 -16.98 -5.49
CA ILE A 53 -3.72 -16.88 -6.62
C ILE A 53 -2.29 -16.95 -6.09
N GLU A 54 -1.57 -17.99 -6.50
CA GLU A 54 -0.22 -18.25 -6.06
C GLU A 54 0.76 -18.27 -7.23
N GLY A 55 1.79 -17.45 -7.14
CA GLY A 55 2.90 -17.41 -8.10
C GLY A 55 4.16 -18.12 -7.60
N GLY A 56 5.19 -18.12 -8.43
CA GLY A 56 6.51 -18.63 -8.07
C GLY A 56 6.74 -20.10 -8.37
N TYR A 57 5.98 -20.70 -9.26
CA TYR A 57 6.13 -22.10 -9.64
C TYR A 57 7.07 -22.26 -10.85
N ASP A 58 7.85 -23.35 -10.84
CA ASP A 58 8.75 -23.71 -11.93
C ASP A 58 7.95 -23.94 -13.23
N PRO A 59 8.22 -23.18 -14.32
CA PRO A 59 7.50 -23.34 -15.57
C PRO A 59 7.81 -24.67 -16.29
N GLU A 60 8.94 -25.30 -15.97
CA GLU A 60 9.33 -26.58 -16.53
C GLU A 60 8.78 -27.77 -15.73
N SER A 61 8.08 -27.49 -14.64
CA SER A 61 7.46 -28.53 -13.82
C SER A 61 6.26 -29.13 -14.56
N THR A 62 6.49 -30.21 -15.26
CA THR A 62 5.42 -30.94 -15.96
C THR A 62 4.54 -31.66 -14.96
N GLY A 63 3.22 -31.54 -15.13
CA GLY A 63 2.24 -32.22 -14.28
C GLY A 63 1.89 -31.55 -12.97
N GLY A 64 2.26 -30.27 -12.79
CA GLY A 64 1.82 -29.48 -11.63
C GLY A 64 2.46 -29.88 -10.31
N ASP A 65 3.75 -30.20 -10.33
CA ASP A 65 4.52 -30.42 -9.10
C ASP A 65 4.64 -29.13 -8.27
N LEU A 66 3.71 -28.95 -7.35
CA LEU A 66 3.63 -27.76 -6.47
C LEU A 66 4.76 -27.70 -5.43
N SER A 67 5.59 -28.74 -5.31
CA SER A 67 6.75 -28.73 -4.41
C SER A 67 7.88 -27.83 -4.93
N LYS A 68 7.90 -27.53 -6.22
CA LYS A 68 8.90 -26.68 -6.87
C LYS A 68 8.47 -25.21 -6.93
N ARG A 69 8.20 -24.63 -5.78
CA ARG A 69 7.86 -23.24 -5.63
C ARG A 69 9.03 -22.45 -5.04
N ASP A 70 9.45 -21.38 -5.71
CA ASP A 70 10.43 -20.42 -5.24
C ASP A 70 10.14 -19.03 -5.83
N THR A 71 9.53 -18.16 -5.06
CA THR A 71 9.10 -16.82 -5.51
C THR A 71 10.26 -15.87 -5.81
N LYS A 72 11.47 -16.20 -5.38
CA LYS A 72 12.67 -15.41 -5.70
C LYS A 72 13.32 -15.86 -7.01
N ARG A 73 13.24 -17.15 -7.32
CA ARG A 73 13.78 -17.74 -8.54
C ARG A 73 12.78 -17.72 -9.69
N PHE A 74 11.54 -18.07 -9.40
CA PHE A 74 10.48 -18.21 -10.39
C PHE A 74 9.51 -17.03 -10.27
N ILE A 75 9.83 -15.93 -10.95
CA ILE A 75 9.05 -14.71 -10.88
C ILE A 75 7.77 -14.83 -11.69
N THR A 76 6.63 -14.68 -11.02
CA THR A 76 5.32 -14.56 -11.65
C THR A 76 4.93 -13.10 -11.69
N SER A 77 4.97 -12.48 -12.87
CA SER A 77 4.69 -11.07 -13.06
C SER A 77 3.32 -10.87 -13.69
N LEU A 78 2.47 -10.13 -12.99
CA LEU A 78 1.16 -9.70 -13.46
C LEU A 78 1.29 -8.25 -13.94
N THR A 79 1.26 -8.06 -15.26
CA THR A 79 1.60 -6.76 -15.85
C THR A 79 0.39 -6.12 -16.51
N ARG A 80 0.44 -4.80 -16.56
CA ARG A 80 -0.49 -4.02 -17.33
C ARG A 80 -0.19 -4.15 -18.83
N ASN A 81 -1.25 -4.24 -19.66
CA ASN A 81 -1.11 -4.03 -21.09
C ASN A 81 -0.81 -2.55 -21.40
N THR A 82 0.31 -2.32 -22.09
CA THR A 82 0.76 -0.97 -22.45
C THR A 82 0.11 -0.44 -23.72
N ASP A 83 -0.49 -1.29 -24.55
CA ASP A 83 -1.11 -0.92 -25.82
C ASP A 83 -2.53 -0.34 -25.68
N SER A 84 -3.06 -0.33 -24.47
CA SER A 84 -4.37 0.25 -24.23
C SER A 84 -4.29 1.75 -24.12
N ASN A 85 -5.04 2.46 -24.93
CA ASN A 85 -5.46 3.85 -24.68
C ASN A 85 -6.37 3.91 -23.43
N ALA A 86 -5.99 3.20 -22.39
CA ALA A 86 -6.71 3.03 -21.13
C ALA A 86 -6.73 4.35 -20.34
N GLY A 87 -7.16 5.40 -20.97
CA GLY A 87 -7.07 6.73 -20.40
C GLY A 87 -8.34 7.23 -19.73
N LYS A 88 -9.40 6.45 -19.54
CA LYS A 88 -10.63 7.24 -19.29
C LYS A 88 -11.64 6.76 -18.26
N THR A 89 -11.66 5.58 -17.68
CA THR A 89 -12.78 5.30 -16.78
C THR A 89 -12.52 4.55 -15.48
N THR A 90 -11.69 3.55 -15.41
CA THR A 90 -11.41 2.90 -14.11
C THR A 90 -10.02 2.27 -14.12
N ASN A 91 -9.18 2.87 -13.50
CA ASN A 91 -7.77 2.86 -13.65
C ASN A 91 -7.13 1.89 -12.66
N SER A 92 -7.54 0.62 -12.71
CA SER A 92 -6.93 -0.44 -11.91
C SER A 92 -6.86 -1.75 -12.68
N VAL A 93 -5.81 -2.52 -12.45
CA VAL A 93 -5.68 -3.86 -13.02
C VAL A 93 -6.73 -4.78 -12.41
N PHE A 94 -6.89 -4.73 -11.08
CA PHE A 94 -7.93 -5.46 -10.37
C PHE A 94 -8.91 -4.48 -9.71
N GLN A 95 -10.19 -4.69 -9.99
CA GLN A 95 -11.28 -3.95 -9.40
C GLN A 95 -12.12 -4.90 -8.53
N LEU A 96 -12.04 -4.73 -7.21
CA LEU A 96 -12.76 -5.55 -6.26
C LEU A 96 -14.13 -4.94 -5.98
N GLY A 97 -15.17 -5.71 -6.29
CA GLY A 97 -16.56 -5.42 -5.95
C GLY A 97 -16.96 -5.98 -4.59
N ASN A 98 -18.24 -6.31 -4.43
CA ASN A 98 -18.78 -6.77 -3.14
C ASN A 98 -18.43 -8.24 -2.88
N GLN A 99 -18.30 -8.58 -1.59
CA GLN A 99 -18.26 -9.94 -1.07
C GLN A 99 -17.17 -10.84 -1.70
N MET A 100 -16.01 -10.26 -1.94
CA MET A 100 -14.86 -10.94 -2.53
C MET A 100 -13.68 -10.89 -1.58
N ASN A 101 -13.12 -12.05 -1.28
CA ASN A 101 -11.83 -12.16 -0.63
C ASN A 101 -10.81 -12.64 -1.68
N LEU A 102 -9.83 -11.82 -1.94
CA LEU A 102 -8.83 -12.09 -2.97
C LEU A 102 -7.45 -12.24 -2.31
N TYR A 103 -6.87 -13.41 -2.49
CA TYR A 103 -5.59 -13.77 -1.91
C TYR A 103 -4.53 -13.89 -3.00
N PHE A 104 -3.48 -13.09 -2.91
CA PHE A 104 -2.30 -13.24 -3.75
C PHE A 104 -1.08 -13.62 -2.91
N ASN A 105 -0.32 -14.57 -3.39
CA ASN A 105 0.90 -15.01 -2.75
C ASN A 105 2.03 -15.19 -3.79
N GLY A 106 3.18 -14.52 -3.57
CA GLY A 106 4.35 -14.66 -4.41
C GLY A 106 4.20 -14.08 -5.82
N CYS A 107 3.44 -13.00 -5.97
CA CYS A 107 3.21 -12.34 -7.25
C CYS A 107 3.86 -10.97 -7.32
N VAL A 108 4.36 -10.60 -8.48
CA VAL A 108 4.82 -9.26 -8.82
C VAL A 108 3.76 -8.56 -9.66
N PHE A 109 3.26 -7.43 -9.20
CA PHE A 109 2.39 -6.53 -9.96
C PHE A 109 3.25 -5.40 -10.52
N ASP A 110 3.36 -5.31 -11.83
CA ASP A 110 4.18 -4.31 -12.52
C ASP A 110 3.33 -3.45 -13.45
N GLY A 111 3.17 -2.20 -13.11
CA GLY A 111 2.44 -1.22 -13.91
C GLY A 111 3.15 -0.83 -15.20
N LYS A 112 4.42 -1.19 -15.36
CA LYS A 112 5.26 -0.86 -16.53
C LYS A 112 5.13 0.61 -16.95
N TYR A 113 5.08 1.49 -15.98
CA TYR A 113 4.96 2.91 -16.25
C TYR A 113 6.15 3.40 -17.06
N ASP A 114 5.87 3.93 -18.23
CA ASP A 114 6.76 4.75 -19.02
C ASP A 114 6.22 6.18 -19.05
N LYS A 115 7.10 7.15 -18.83
CA LYS A 115 6.74 8.56 -18.74
C LYS A 115 6.05 9.09 -20.01
N GLU A 116 6.21 8.41 -21.11
CA GLU A 116 5.66 8.78 -22.41
C GLU A 116 4.28 8.19 -22.69
N THR A 117 3.91 7.07 -22.06
CA THR A 117 2.79 6.24 -22.48
C THR A 117 1.53 6.27 -21.62
N ASP A 118 1.33 7.04 -20.63
CA ASP A 118 0.09 7.17 -19.86
C ASP A 118 0.10 6.68 -18.40
N GLY A 119 0.02 7.65 -17.55
CA GLY A 119 -0.11 7.43 -16.14
C GLY A 119 -1.54 7.35 -15.63
N ALA A 120 -2.27 6.27 -15.88
CA ALA A 120 -3.65 6.22 -15.42
C ALA A 120 -4.08 4.89 -14.77
N VAL A 121 -3.15 4.03 -14.34
CA VAL A 121 -3.51 2.71 -13.80
C VAL A 121 -2.80 2.41 -12.48
N ARG A 122 -3.54 1.83 -11.54
CA ARG A 122 -3.07 1.24 -10.28
C ARG A 122 -3.22 -0.28 -10.30
N ALA A 123 -2.58 -0.97 -9.36
CA ALA A 123 -2.77 -2.41 -9.23
C ALA A 123 -4.19 -2.75 -8.77
N PHE A 124 -4.63 -2.15 -7.67
CA PHE A 124 -5.89 -2.52 -7.02
C PHE A 124 -6.79 -1.31 -6.73
N TYR A 125 -8.07 -1.50 -6.98
CA TYR A 125 -9.14 -0.62 -6.54
C TYR A 125 -10.23 -1.44 -5.83
N SER A 126 -10.65 -1.04 -4.65
CA SER A 126 -11.79 -1.65 -3.96
C SER A 126 -12.85 -0.60 -3.64
N ASN A 127 -14.09 -0.91 -3.98
CA ASN A 127 -15.28 -0.17 -3.57
C ASN A 127 -16.38 -1.11 -3.04
N GLY A 128 -16.05 -2.37 -2.87
CA GLY A 128 -16.98 -3.40 -2.44
C GLY A 128 -17.18 -3.46 -0.93
N ILE A 129 -18.40 -3.78 -0.50
CA ILE A 129 -18.70 -4.09 0.90
C ILE A 129 -18.32 -5.56 1.18
N ASN A 130 -17.82 -5.85 2.37
CA ASN A 130 -17.38 -7.19 2.78
C ASN A 130 -16.35 -7.76 1.78
N THR A 131 -15.36 -6.96 1.47
CA THR A 131 -14.34 -7.27 0.50
C THR A 131 -12.99 -7.14 1.16
N SER A 132 -12.14 -8.13 0.99
CA SER A 132 -10.80 -8.13 1.55
C SER A 132 -9.75 -8.50 0.49
N LEU A 133 -8.63 -7.79 0.52
CA LEU A 133 -7.46 -8.06 -0.28
C LEU A 133 -6.34 -8.56 0.63
N TYR A 134 -5.85 -9.75 0.37
CA TYR A 134 -4.73 -10.35 1.07
C TYR A 134 -3.53 -10.46 0.14
N LEU A 135 -2.42 -9.88 0.55
CA LEU A 135 -1.16 -9.91 -0.20
C LEU A 135 -0.08 -10.51 0.69
N THR A 136 0.55 -11.57 0.23
CA THR A 136 1.67 -12.21 0.93
C THR A 136 2.84 -12.41 -0.04
N ASP A 137 4.05 -12.08 0.39
CA ASP A 137 5.26 -12.23 -0.43
C ASP A 137 5.12 -11.59 -1.83
N CYS A 138 4.48 -10.44 -1.91
CA CYS A 138 4.16 -9.76 -3.16
C CYS A 138 4.99 -8.49 -3.36
N VAL A 139 5.13 -8.09 -4.61
CA VAL A 139 5.73 -6.81 -5.02
C VAL A 139 4.75 -6.02 -5.86
N ILE A 140 4.58 -4.71 -5.58
CA ILE A 140 3.72 -3.81 -6.37
C ILE A 140 4.55 -2.60 -6.79
N LYS A 141 4.76 -2.42 -8.08
CA LYS A 141 5.67 -1.39 -8.58
C LYS A 141 5.23 -0.75 -9.89
N ASN A 142 5.80 0.43 -10.17
CA ASN A 142 5.71 1.12 -11.46
C ASN A 142 4.27 1.43 -11.89
N PHE A 143 3.35 1.68 -10.96
CA PHE A 143 2.01 2.17 -11.27
C PHE A 143 1.96 3.68 -11.20
N ASN A 144 1.16 4.27 -12.09
CA ASN A 144 0.97 5.73 -12.09
C ASN A 144 -0.50 6.07 -12.35
N VAL A 145 -1.06 6.87 -11.45
CA VAL A 145 -2.44 7.39 -11.57
C VAL A 145 -2.49 8.92 -11.60
N GLU A 146 -1.40 9.58 -11.92
CA GLU A 146 -1.33 11.05 -11.97
C GLU A 146 -2.39 11.66 -12.89
N LYS A 147 -2.67 11.02 -14.02
CA LYS A 147 -3.65 11.47 -15.03
C LYS A 147 -5.00 10.75 -14.92
N ALA A 148 -5.20 9.91 -13.91
CA ALA A 148 -6.43 9.16 -13.73
C ALA A 148 -7.59 10.07 -13.30
N VAL A 149 -8.84 9.62 -13.52
CA VAL A 149 -10.03 10.30 -12.98
C VAL A 149 -9.97 10.36 -11.45
N THR A 150 -9.44 9.33 -10.81
CA THR A 150 -9.14 9.31 -9.38
C THR A 150 -7.63 9.21 -9.20
N THR A 151 -7.00 10.32 -8.89
CA THR A 151 -5.55 10.45 -8.80
C THR A 151 -4.96 10.05 -7.43
N ARG A 152 -5.65 9.17 -6.70
CA ARG A 152 -5.31 8.75 -5.34
C ARG A 152 -4.89 7.29 -5.29
N GLY A 153 -3.95 6.94 -4.41
CA GLY A 153 -3.46 5.58 -4.25
C GLY A 153 -2.75 5.09 -5.49
N GLY A 154 -1.46 5.39 -5.64
CA GLY A 154 -0.69 5.04 -6.83
C GLY A 154 -0.70 3.55 -7.13
N ALA A 155 -0.47 2.72 -6.13
CA ALA A 155 -0.56 1.26 -6.23
C ALA A 155 -1.95 0.72 -5.85
N ILE A 156 -2.48 1.15 -4.70
CA ILE A 156 -3.73 0.62 -4.12
C ILE A 156 -4.64 1.77 -3.68
N PHE A 157 -5.90 1.72 -4.08
CA PHE A 157 -6.94 2.58 -3.58
C PHE A 157 -8.11 1.78 -3.01
N ILE A 158 -8.33 1.90 -1.71
CA ILE A 158 -9.42 1.26 -1.00
C ILE A 158 -10.45 2.31 -0.61
N ASN A 159 -11.59 2.29 -1.25
CA ASN A 159 -12.73 3.13 -0.90
C ASN A 159 -13.68 2.43 0.08
N ARG A 160 -13.71 1.10 0.06
CA ARG A 160 -14.40 0.23 1.02
C ARG A 160 -13.65 -1.11 1.11
N GLY A 161 -13.75 -1.77 2.26
CA GLY A 161 -13.16 -3.09 2.47
C GLY A 161 -11.85 -3.04 3.26
N GLU A 162 -11.14 -4.14 3.25
CA GLU A 162 -9.98 -4.39 4.09
C GLU A 162 -8.78 -4.78 3.23
N VAL A 163 -7.58 -4.44 3.69
CA VAL A 163 -6.33 -4.88 3.08
C VAL A 163 -5.41 -5.44 4.15
N PHE A 164 -4.94 -6.64 3.91
CA PHE A 164 -3.98 -7.34 4.72
C PHE A 164 -2.72 -7.60 3.90
N MET A 165 -1.58 -7.12 4.38
CA MET A 165 -0.29 -7.28 3.72
C MET A 165 0.72 -7.92 4.66
N ASN A 166 1.41 -8.95 4.19
CA ASN A 166 2.49 -9.59 4.90
C ASN A 166 3.67 -9.81 3.96
N ASN A 167 4.83 -9.27 4.31
CA ASN A 167 6.05 -9.32 3.50
C ASN A 167 5.81 -8.79 2.07
N VAL A 168 5.32 -7.53 1.98
CA VAL A 168 4.99 -6.89 0.70
C VAL A 168 5.90 -5.70 0.46
N GLU A 169 6.44 -5.60 -0.75
CA GLU A 169 7.18 -4.43 -1.22
C GLU A 169 6.30 -3.58 -2.14
N ILE A 170 6.25 -2.27 -1.88
CA ILE A 170 5.49 -1.31 -2.70
C ILE A 170 6.40 -0.14 -3.05
N TYR A 171 6.79 -0.01 -4.31
CA TYR A 171 7.74 1.03 -4.68
C TYR A 171 7.53 1.61 -6.08
N ASN A 172 8.08 2.79 -6.28
CA ASN A 172 8.06 3.50 -7.56
C ASN A 172 6.63 3.66 -8.12
N ASN A 173 5.66 3.93 -7.25
CA ASN A 173 4.28 4.19 -7.66
C ASN A 173 3.97 5.68 -7.52
N ILE A 174 3.13 6.21 -8.41
CA ILE A 174 2.84 7.64 -8.50
C ILE A 174 1.34 7.88 -8.37
N ALA A 175 0.98 8.82 -7.50
CA ALA A 175 -0.38 9.36 -7.41
C ALA A 175 -0.38 10.86 -7.73
N GLY A 176 -1.51 11.35 -8.23
CA GLY A 176 -1.67 12.77 -8.52
C GLY A 176 -2.05 13.61 -7.31
N ASP A 177 -2.82 13.04 -6.36
CA ASP A 177 -3.32 13.80 -5.20
C ASP A 177 -2.78 13.28 -3.86
N ARG A 178 -2.97 11.99 -3.54
CA ARG A 178 -2.70 11.43 -2.21
C ARG A 178 -2.27 9.97 -2.26
N GLY A 179 -1.40 9.59 -1.32
CA GLY A 179 -0.98 8.21 -1.13
C GLY A 179 -0.28 7.64 -2.35
N GLY A 180 0.96 8.02 -2.57
CA GLY A 180 1.76 7.52 -3.70
C GLY A 180 1.77 6.00 -3.78
N ALA A 181 1.83 5.32 -2.63
CA ALA A 181 1.60 3.87 -2.56
C ALA A 181 0.12 3.55 -2.33
N LEU A 182 -0.45 4.01 -1.22
CA LEU A 182 -1.78 3.59 -0.77
C LEU A 182 -2.69 4.76 -0.40
N MET A 183 -3.96 4.62 -0.76
CA MET A 183 -5.05 5.44 -0.24
C MET A 183 -6.14 4.56 0.34
N VAL A 184 -6.53 4.85 1.59
CA VAL A 184 -7.67 4.24 2.28
C VAL A 184 -8.68 5.35 2.57
N ALA A 185 -9.80 5.37 1.86
CA ALA A 185 -10.60 6.60 1.74
C ALA A 185 -11.70 6.77 2.79
N ASN A 186 -12.31 5.71 3.27
CA ASN A 186 -13.54 5.80 4.09
C ASN A 186 -13.41 5.11 5.45
N GLY A 187 -14.31 5.50 6.37
CA GLY A 187 -14.26 5.13 7.77
C GLY A 187 -14.52 3.67 8.15
N ASN A 188 -14.90 2.82 7.20
CA ASN A 188 -15.07 1.39 7.44
C ASN A 188 -13.97 0.55 6.78
N CYS A 189 -12.88 1.19 6.40
CA CYS A 189 -11.74 0.49 5.79
C CYS A 189 -10.71 0.14 6.86
N GLN A 190 -10.03 -0.97 6.63
CA GLN A 190 -8.94 -1.42 7.50
C GLN A 190 -7.71 -1.71 6.66
N LEU A 191 -6.55 -1.30 7.17
CA LEU A 191 -5.25 -1.57 6.58
C LEU A 191 -4.35 -2.22 7.62
N PHE A 192 -3.95 -3.45 7.37
CA PHE A 192 -3.01 -4.19 8.21
C PHE A 192 -1.75 -4.50 7.40
N MET A 193 -0.61 -4.13 7.94
CA MET A 193 0.70 -4.33 7.32
C MET A 193 1.64 -5.00 8.31
N ASN A 194 2.27 -6.07 7.90
CA ASN A 194 3.32 -6.73 8.65
C ASN A 194 4.52 -7.04 7.76
N ALA A 195 5.72 -6.77 8.23
CA ALA A 195 6.97 -7.00 7.49
C ALA A 195 6.98 -6.37 6.08
N CYS A 196 6.35 -5.20 5.91
CA CYS A 196 6.24 -4.54 4.63
C CYS A 196 7.33 -3.47 4.43
N THR A 197 7.67 -3.20 3.17
CA THR A 197 8.58 -2.12 2.80
C THR A 197 7.95 -1.25 1.73
N LEU A 198 7.84 0.05 1.98
CA LEU A 198 7.33 1.04 1.03
C LEU A 198 8.43 2.05 0.74
N TYR A 199 8.83 2.19 -0.51
CA TYR A 199 9.90 3.13 -0.84
C TYR A 199 9.71 3.78 -2.22
N GLU A 200 10.30 4.96 -2.37
CA GLU A 200 10.31 5.70 -3.65
C GLU A 200 8.93 5.88 -4.29
N ASN A 201 7.87 5.92 -3.48
CA ASN A 201 6.56 6.26 -3.96
C ASN A 201 6.38 7.78 -3.99
N TYR A 202 5.67 8.27 -5.00
CA TYR A 202 5.64 9.70 -5.31
C TYR A 202 4.21 10.24 -5.40
N VAL A 203 4.04 11.52 -5.03
CA VAL A 203 2.78 12.26 -5.21
C VAL A 203 3.08 13.59 -5.89
N THR A 204 2.38 13.89 -6.97
CA THR A 204 2.47 15.22 -7.63
C THR A 204 1.60 16.27 -6.96
N GLY A 205 0.60 15.86 -6.21
CA GLY A 205 -0.36 16.71 -5.48
C GLY A 205 0.04 17.04 -4.04
N GLN A 206 -0.95 17.26 -3.18
CA GLN A 206 -0.78 18.06 -1.98
C GLN A 206 -0.70 17.36 -0.63
N TRP A 207 -0.88 16.03 -0.50
CA TRP A 207 -1.10 15.48 0.86
C TRP A 207 -0.02 14.52 1.36
N SER A 208 -0.11 13.25 1.09
CA SER A 208 0.80 12.24 1.64
C SER A 208 1.56 11.53 0.55
N THR A 209 2.84 11.31 0.75
CA THR A 209 3.68 10.73 -0.29
C THR A 209 3.64 9.22 -0.34
N ALA A 210 3.48 8.52 0.78
CA ALA A 210 3.36 7.07 0.80
C ALA A 210 1.93 6.62 1.09
N ILE A 211 1.41 6.86 2.27
CA ILE A 211 0.10 6.38 2.72
C ILE A 211 -0.80 7.53 3.11
N HIS A 212 -2.03 7.49 2.66
CA HIS A 212 -3.08 8.39 3.13
C HIS A 212 -4.31 7.60 3.58
N THR A 213 -4.77 7.83 4.79
CA THR A 213 -6.08 7.35 5.24
C THR A 213 -7.04 8.52 5.39
N GLY A 214 -8.27 8.32 4.99
CA GLY A 214 -9.37 9.28 5.17
C GLY A 214 -10.46 8.69 6.05
N GLY A 215 -11.32 9.54 6.60
CA GLY A 215 -12.40 9.10 7.47
C GLY A 215 -11.91 8.37 8.73
N LYS A 216 -12.70 7.46 9.26
CA LYS A 216 -12.40 6.69 10.48
C LYS A 216 -11.70 5.35 10.19
N ALA A 217 -10.84 5.31 9.18
CA ALA A 217 -10.12 4.10 8.83
C ALA A 217 -9.20 3.62 9.97
N ILE A 218 -9.02 2.32 10.06
CA ILE A 218 -8.07 1.70 10.99
C ILE A 218 -6.80 1.33 10.20
N MET A 219 -5.65 1.73 10.71
CA MET A 219 -4.36 1.38 10.14
C MET A 219 -3.46 0.78 11.21
N CYS A 220 -3.04 -0.46 11.00
CA CYS A 220 -2.09 -1.15 11.85
C CYS A 220 -0.84 -1.50 11.06
N MET A 221 0.32 -1.10 11.54
CA MET A 221 1.62 -1.45 10.97
C MET A 221 2.50 -2.11 12.01
N ASN A 222 3.10 -3.22 11.64
CA ASN A 222 4.09 -3.92 12.44
C ASN A 222 5.29 -4.29 11.55
N ASN A 223 6.50 -4.19 12.06
CA ASN A 223 7.70 -4.53 11.30
C ASN A 223 7.76 -3.86 9.91
N THR A 224 7.25 -2.67 9.77
CA THR A 224 7.10 -2.00 8.47
C THR A 224 8.08 -0.85 8.33
N THR A 225 8.72 -0.75 7.15
CA THR A 225 9.64 0.32 6.84
C THR A 225 9.12 1.18 5.68
N ILE A 226 9.16 2.50 5.84
CA ILE A 226 8.76 3.46 4.80
C ILE A 226 9.89 4.47 4.63
N TRP A 227 10.41 4.60 3.40
CA TRP A 227 11.50 5.54 3.11
C TRP A 227 11.45 6.06 1.67
N GLY A 228 12.19 7.12 1.38
CA GLY A 228 12.34 7.65 0.03
C GLY A 228 11.07 8.20 -0.62
N ALA A 229 9.95 8.24 0.11
CA ALA A 229 8.70 8.78 -0.43
C ALA A 229 8.83 10.29 -0.70
N ALA A 230 8.47 10.72 -1.89
CA ALA A 230 8.69 12.09 -2.36
C ALA A 230 7.42 12.72 -2.96
N GLY A 231 7.41 14.03 -3.09
CA GLY A 231 6.34 14.80 -3.72
C GLY A 231 6.87 16.13 -4.25
N ASN A 232 6.07 16.84 -5.04
CA ASN A 232 6.46 18.13 -5.60
C ASN A 232 6.63 19.24 -4.58
N ASP A 233 5.92 19.13 -3.45
CA ASP A 233 5.94 20.10 -2.36
C ASP A 233 6.11 19.42 -1.01
N ASP A 234 6.19 20.23 0.02
CA ASP A 234 6.32 19.86 1.41
C ASP A 234 5.18 18.97 1.90
N ARG A 235 5.39 17.67 1.97
CA ARG A 235 4.34 16.69 2.30
C ARG A 235 4.73 15.77 3.43
N ASN A 236 3.72 15.23 4.10
CA ASN A 236 3.93 14.15 5.06
C ASN A 236 4.07 12.81 4.33
N ILE A 237 4.82 11.89 4.90
CA ILE A 237 4.95 10.54 4.33
C ILE A 237 3.69 9.74 4.58
N VAL A 238 3.23 9.72 5.82
CA VAL A 238 1.99 9.07 6.24
C VAL A 238 1.03 10.11 6.80
N VAL A 239 -0.18 10.14 6.28
CA VAL A 239 -1.28 10.96 6.81
C VAL A 239 -2.41 10.03 7.22
N ASN A 240 -2.78 10.10 8.50
CA ASN A 240 -4.02 9.55 8.99
C ASN A 240 -5.04 10.69 9.12
N GLY A 241 -6.19 10.52 8.49
CA GLY A 241 -7.30 11.47 8.63
C GLY A 241 -7.95 11.36 10.01
N ASP A 242 -9.21 10.94 10.05
CA ASP A 242 -10.01 10.84 11.29
C ASP A 242 -10.03 9.41 11.87
N GLY A 243 -9.04 8.58 11.58
CA GLY A 243 -9.01 7.17 11.97
C GLY A 243 -8.10 6.84 13.14
N TYR A 244 -7.99 5.56 13.42
CA TYR A 244 -7.12 5.01 14.45
C TYR A 244 -5.89 4.39 13.81
N PHE A 245 -4.73 4.51 14.44
CA PHE A 245 -3.58 3.74 14.01
C PHE A 245 -2.75 3.19 15.18
N LEU A 246 -2.20 2.02 14.92
CA LEU A 246 -1.24 1.35 15.79
C LEU A 246 0.02 1.08 14.98
N PHE A 247 1.14 1.64 15.41
CA PHE A 247 2.46 1.36 14.85
C PHE A 247 3.32 0.68 15.90
N ALA A 248 3.78 -0.51 15.55
CA ALA A 248 4.73 -1.26 16.35
C ALA A 248 5.93 -1.64 15.47
N ASN A 249 7.14 -1.52 16.01
CA ASN A 249 8.36 -1.88 15.27
C ASN A 249 8.41 -1.23 13.87
N THR A 250 7.90 -0.01 13.74
CA THR A 250 7.75 0.67 12.45
C THR A 250 8.84 1.72 12.28
N THR A 251 9.45 1.75 11.10
CA THR A 251 10.47 2.74 10.76
C THR A 251 9.95 3.63 9.63
N ILE A 252 9.90 4.95 9.86
CA ILE A 252 9.54 5.93 8.83
C ILE A 252 10.67 6.93 8.70
N ILE A 253 11.30 6.94 7.53
CA ILE A 253 12.45 7.79 7.23
C ILE A 253 12.01 8.90 6.26
N GLY A 254 12.12 10.14 6.71
CA GLY A 254 11.91 11.32 5.90
C GLY A 254 12.98 11.50 4.82
N ASN A 255 12.69 12.30 3.85
CA ASN A 255 13.66 12.70 2.84
C ASN A 255 13.86 14.23 2.84
N GLU A 256 14.81 14.69 2.03
CA GLU A 256 15.14 16.11 1.92
C GLU A 256 14.00 17.00 1.40
N LYS A 257 12.95 16.42 0.84
CA LYS A 257 11.82 17.12 0.21
C LYS A 257 10.58 17.19 1.09
N ASN A 258 10.57 16.54 2.26
CA ASN A 258 9.40 16.53 3.15
C ASN A 258 9.55 17.57 4.27
N ASN A 259 8.92 18.71 4.10
CA ASN A 259 9.00 19.83 5.07
C ASN A 259 7.96 19.74 6.20
N TYR A 260 6.90 18.97 6.05
CA TYR A 260 5.83 18.89 7.05
C TYR A 260 5.97 17.76 8.08
N GLY A 261 6.81 16.80 7.84
CA GLY A 261 7.04 15.69 8.75
C GLY A 261 6.70 14.33 8.16
N VAL A 262 7.03 13.29 8.89
CA VAL A 262 6.86 11.92 8.40
C VAL A 262 5.48 11.35 8.72
N LEU A 263 4.91 11.74 9.86
CA LEU A 263 3.61 11.27 10.32
C LEU A 263 2.70 12.45 10.71
N ARG A 264 1.48 12.45 10.20
CA ARG A 264 0.45 13.41 10.58
C ARG A 264 -0.84 12.70 10.95
N SER A 265 -1.40 13.03 12.12
CA SER A 265 -2.74 12.60 12.52
C SER A 265 -3.43 13.72 13.31
N PRO A 266 -4.33 14.48 12.69
CA PRO A 266 -4.93 15.66 13.33
C PRO A 266 -6.04 15.34 14.32
N SER A 267 -6.67 14.17 14.30
CA SER A 267 -8.00 14.06 14.91
C SER A 267 -8.30 12.83 15.76
N TYR A 268 -7.49 11.75 15.78
CA TYR A 268 -7.85 10.52 16.53
C TYR A 268 -6.68 9.71 17.06
N SER A 269 -6.99 8.60 17.74
CA SER A 269 -6.06 7.88 18.59
C SER A 269 -4.93 7.20 17.83
N ALA A 270 -3.73 7.54 18.20
CA ALA A 270 -2.51 6.91 17.75
C ALA A 270 -1.86 6.13 18.89
N VAL A 271 -1.46 4.90 18.64
CA VAL A 271 -0.62 4.13 19.55
C VAL A 271 0.70 3.83 18.87
N LEU A 272 1.80 4.23 19.48
CA LEU A 272 3.15 4.05 18.95
C LEU A 272 3.99 3.28 19.96
N VAL A 273 4.68 2.25 19.50
CA VAL A 273 5.59 1.45 20.32
C VAL A 273 6.78 0.97 19.51
N ASN A 274 7.97 1.05 20.09
CA ASN A 274 9.21 0.53 19.52
C ASN A 274 9.42 0.95 18.05
N SER A 275 9.18 2.22 17.75
CA SER A 275 9.17 2.71 16.38
C SER A 275 10.17 3.86 16.19
N LEU A 276 10.70 3.98 14.97
CA LEU A 276 11.68 4.99 14.59
C LEU A 276 11.07 5.98 13.60
N PHE A 277 11.21 7.27 13.89
CA PHE A 277 10.74 8.35 13.05
C PHE A 277 11.87 9.35 12.78
N SER A 278 12.38 9.35 11.56
CA SER A 278 13.43 10.27 11.12
C SER A 278 12.89 11.32 10.17
N LYS A 279 13.18 12.59 10.41
CA LYS A 279 12.58 13.72 9.68
C LYS A 279 13.23 14.00 8.35
N GLY A 280 14.20 13.64 7.85
CA GLY A 280 14.83 14.23 6.65
C GLY A 280 15.08 15.74 6.86
N LYS A 281 14.99 16.55 5.83
CA LYS A 281 15.13 18.02 5.91
C LYS A 281 13.94 18.77 6.51
N GLY A 282 12.84 18.10 6.77
CA GLY A 282 11.62 18.72 7.30
C GLY A 282 11.81 19.31 8.69
N THR A 283 11.02 20.32 9.01
CA THR A 283 11.04 20.97 10.33
C THR A 283 10.38 20.14 11.43
N ARG A 284 9.62 19.11 11.06
CA ARG A 284 8.80 18.31 11.97
C ARG A 284 8.90 16.84 11.63
N THR A 285 8.98 15.99 12.65
CA THR A 285 8.93 14.54 12.45
C THR A 285 7.50 14.02 12.54
N ILE A 286 6.80 14.41 13.60
CA ILE A 286 5.46 13.92 13.91
C ILE A 286 4.58 15.11 14.26
N TYR A 287 3.40 15.13 13.64
CA TYR A 287 2.35 16.09 13.94
C TYR A 287 1.10 15.34 14.40
N LEU A 288 0.90 15.29 15.71
CA LEU A 288 -0.23 14.65 16.36
C LEU A 288 -0.97 15.65 17.24
N ASP A 289 -2.28 15.54 17.30
CA ASP A 289 -3.05 16.28 18.30
C ASP A 289 -2.81 15.66 19.69
N LYS A 290 -2.51 16.51 20.67
CA LYS A 290 -2.17 16.10 22.05
C LYS A 290 -3.21 15.22 22.74
N SER A 291 -4.47 15.32 22.34
CA SER A 291 -5.58 14.59 22.96
C SER A 291 -5.73 13.15 22.44
N SER A 292 -5.01 12.78 21.40
CA SER A 292 -5.28 11.57 20.62
C SER A 292 -4.10 10.59 20.49
N TYR A 293 -3.04 10.82 21.26
CA TYR A 293 -1.79 10.09 21.10
C TYR A 293 -1.40 9.34 22.38
N LEU A 294 -0.96 8.10 22.21
CA LEU A 294 -0.41 7.26 23.27
C LEU A 294 0.91 6.63 22.83
N SER A 295 2.00 7.01 23.46
CA SER A 295 3.25 6.27 23.38
C SER A 295 3.24 5.12 24.38
N LYS A 296 3.61 3.95 23.92
CA LYS A 296 3.89 2.78 24.76
C LYS A 296 5.39 2.59 25.00
N GLY A 297 6.19 3.60 24.67
CA GLY A 297 7.62 3.63 24.88
C GLY A 297 8.47 3.01 23.78
N TYR A 298 9.79 3.08 23.97
CA TYR A 298 10.82 2.62 23.04
C TYR A 298 10.79 3.29 21.65
N ASN A 299 10.07 4.40 21.50
CA ASN A 299 10.08 5.10 20.24
C ASN A 299 11.30 6.02 20.14
N VAL A 300 11.87 6.09 18.96
CA VAL A 300 12.99 6.97 18.64
C VAL A 300 12.52 7.98 17.60
N TYR A 301 12.70 9.26 17.87
CA TYR A 301 12.26 10.32 16.97
C TYR A 301 13.30 11.43 16.89
N GLN A 302 13.35 12.12 15.77
CA GLN A 302 14.39 13.12 15.51
C GLN A 302 14.02 14.54 15.99
N ALA A 303 12.83 14.99 15.68
CA ALA A 303 12.31 16.26 16.19
C ALA A 303 10.80 16.16 16.37
N ALA A 304 10.33 16.50 17.56
CA ALA A 304 8.91 16.47 17.85
C ALA A 304 8.33 17.88 17.78
N ASP A 305 7.17 17.97 17.21
CA ASP A 305 6.33 19.14 17.30
C ASP A 305 5.49 19.12 18.59
N GLN A 306 4.76 20.18 18.82
CA GLN A 306 3.87 20.30 19.97
C GLN A 306 2.94 19.09 20.08
N GLY A 307 3.05 18.30 21.12
CA GLY A 307 2.22 17.14 21.37
C GLY A 307 2.96 15.84 21.69
N TRP A 308 4.19 15.71 21.25
CA TRP A 308 5.04 14.59 21.67
C TRP A 308 5.50 14.79 23.12
N GLY A 309 5.39 13.77 23.94
CA GLY A 309 5.91 13.82 25.33
C GLY A 309 4.91 13.51 26.43
N ALA A 310 3.64 13.21 26.11
CA ALA A 310 2.76 12.60 27.08
C ALA A 310 2.89 11.08 27.02
N THR A 311 4.03 10.56 27.49
CA THR A 311 4.10 9.16 27.89
C THR A 311 3.15 8.97 29.07
N GLU A 312 2.29 7.96 29.04
CA GLU A 312 1.81 7.39 30.30
C GLU A 312 3.06 7.11 31.12
N LYS A 313 3.04 7.57 32.38
CA LYS A 313 4.15 7.42 33.32
C LYS A 313 4.37 5.95 33.70
N ASP A 314 4.70 5.13 32.74
CA ASP A 314 5.34 3.86 33.03
C ASP A 314 6.84 4.10 32.95
N THR A 315 7.44 4.19 34.11
CA THR A 315 8.74 4.79 34.38
C THR A 315 9.93 4.05 33.80
N ASP A 316 9.73 2.94 33.12
CA ASP A 316 10.82 2.10 32.63
C ASP A 316 11.04 2.17 31.11
N TYR A 317 10.16 2.81 30.34
CA TYR A 317 10.18 2.75 28.87
C TYR A 317 9.98 4.12 28.24
N SER A 318 10.96 4.98 28.35
CA SER A 318 10.90 6.33 27.77
C SER A 318 11.19 6.33 26.27
N ASP A 319 10.53 7.23 25.57
CA ASP A 319 10.91 7.58 24.20
C ASP A 319 12.24 8.33 24.18
N VAL A 320 13.02 8.13 23.13
CA VAL A 320 14.33 8.76 22.97
C VAL A 320 14.30 9.72 21.80
N GLN A 321 14.63 10.99 22.08
CA GLN A 321 14.90 11.94 21.02
C GLN A 321 16.33 11.77 20.53
N MET A 322 16.45 11.45 19.24
CA MET A 322 17.77 11.43 18.61
C MET A 322 18.28 12.85 18.35
N PRO A 323 19.58 13.08 18.48
CA PRO A 323 20.19 14.31 17.97
C PRO A 323 19.94 14.44 16.46
N GLU A 324 20.01 15.66 15.96
CA GLU A 324 20.01 15.85 14.52
C GLU A 324 21.28 15.23 13.93
N PRO A 325 21.18 14.42 12.87
CA PRO A 325 22.35 13.86 12.23
C PRO A 325 23.16 14.99 11.60
N GLU A 326 24.44 14.99 11.79
CA GLU A 326 25.35 15.88 11.08
C GLU A 326 25.62 15.33 9.69
N LEU A 327 25.43 16.16 8.66
CA LEU A 327 25.77 15.82 7.29
C LEU A 327 27.24 16.12 7.08
N THR A 328 28.07 15.10 7.12
CA THR A 328 29.49 15.20 6.82
C THR A 328 29.81 14.49 5.50
N ASP A 329 30.35 15.21 4.52
CA ASP A 329 30.69 14.67 3.22
C ASP A 329 29.56 13.95 2.45
N GLY A 330 28.31 14.43 2.62
CA GLY A 330 27.13 13.83 1.97
C GLY A 330 26.63 12.56 2.63
N VAL A 331 27.17 12.18 3.78
CA VAL A 331 26.73 11.02 4.57
C VAL A 331 26.17 11.50 5.91
N TYR A 332 24.99 11.06 6.29
CA TYR A 332 24.47 11.30 7.61
C TYR A 332 25.23 10.48 8.65
N GLN A 333 25.83 11.14 9.60
CA GLN A 333 26.44 10.51 10.78
C GLN A 333 25.50 10.69 11.97
N TRP A 334 25.24 9.59 12.68
CA TRP A 334 24.39 9.54 13.89
C TRP A 334 25.23 9.54 15.14
#